data_b597d11b7419e8a67edaa4300a8457a7
#
_entry.id   b597d11b7419e8a67edaa4300a8457a7
#
_cell.length_a   1.000
_cell.length_b   1.000
_cell.length_c   1.000
_cell.angle_alpha   90.00
_cell.angle_beta   90.00
_cell.angle_gamma   90.00
#
_symmetry.space_group_name_H-M   'P 1'
#
loop_
_entity.id
_entity.type
_entity.pdbx_description
1 polymer ?
#
loop_
_entity_poly.entity_id
_entity_poly.type
_entity_poly.pdbx_seq_one_letter_code
_entity_poly.pdbx_strand_id
1 'polypeptide(L)'
;MAADIHEIIRVHQGLISHERSVLSFCENPLRMASVKCYNDVEFLQNAGRKEMILTEDKIYTMSLETESVNRDSGLTNNTIDLEFTNKELLHAIVTCGMPIQRLTAAFPEKKRFEFLYKLFLVETALDAEGDRLKKSKKIAYLDSSEKSVISYYMGMFFTKMISRRLYGSEYLTNLNLIETPDHKEFIDFFASEWRPEMIGYRPDADAWNVWEAKGGSNYREQALKKGADQLKAIGTVNGVRPDPAAVCMTYYDHGYLCGILREPEGNTEGEQLKFTEEDFYKAYYEPICELFLDKGSNLRLHDLYAEVSLEVPYFTENYREPDERKICIGISRKLLNCLMEEDYSAVAEIRKNVQEEICPDGAYMGADGIFIR
;
A
#
# COMPACT_ATOMS: atom_id res chain seq x y z
N MET A 1 -15.74 -27.14 7.79
CA MET A 1 -15.35 -28.16 6.81
C MET A 1 -13.99 -27.72 6.26
N ALA A 2 -12.93 -28.22 6.87
CA ALA A 2 -11.58 -28.02 6.40
C ALA A 2 -11.34 -29.05 5.30
N ALA A 3 -11.33 -28.62 4.06
CA ALA A 3 -10.87 -29.47 2.97
C ALA A 3 -9.37 -29.69 3.13
N ASP A 4 -9.02 -30.95 3.15
CA ASP A 4 -7.71 -31.46 3.52
C ASP A 4 -6.67 -31.01 2.51
N ILE A 5 -5.68 -30.20 2.96
CA ILE A 5 -4.54 -29.74 2.16
C ILE A 5 -3.80 -30.92 1.53
N HIS A 6 -3.85 -32.09 2.16
CA HIS A 6 -3.28 -33.32 1.63
C HIS A 6 -3.93 -33.79 0.34
N GLU A 7 -5.22 -33.47 0.11
CA GLU A 7 -5.92 -33.86 -1.13
C GLU A 7 -5.52 -32.97 -2.31
N ILE A 8 -5.26 -31.68 -2.06
CA ILE A 8 -4.76 -30.73 -3.07
C ILE A 8 -3.34 -31.10 -3.50
N ILE A 9 -2.49 -31.52 -2.56
CA ILE A 9 -1.12 -31.98 -2.86
C ILE A 9 -1.13 -33.28 -3.66
N ARG A 10 -2.06 -34.21 -3.38
CA ARG A 10 -2.22 -35.46 -4.14
C ARG A 10 -2.66 -35.22 -5.59
N VAL A 11 -3.56 -34.27 -5.83
CA VAL A 11 -4.00 -33.89 -7.18
C VAL A 11 -2.85 -33.29 -7.98
N HIS A 12 -2.00 -32.43 -7.36
CA HIS A 12 -0.84 -31.87 -8.01
C HIS A 12 0.25 -32.89 -8.30
N GLN A 13 0.47 -33.85 -7.39
CA GLN A 13 1.44 -34.94 -7.62
C GLN A 13 0.95 -35.94 -8.69
N GLY A 14 -0.37 -36.13 -8.81
CA GLY A 14 -0.98 -36.92 -9.87
C GLY A 14 -0.83 -36.28 -11.27
N LEU A 15 -0.92 -34.98 -11.38
CA LEU A 15 -0.73 -34.24 -12.63
C LEU A 15 0.72 -34.31 -13.12
N ILE A 16 1.71 -34.21 -12.22
CA ILE A 16 3.14 -34.30 -12.54
C ILE A 16 3.51 -35.72 -13.01
N SER A 17 2.86 -36.76 -12.48
CA SER A 17 3.08 -38.14 -12.93
C SER A 17 2.47 -38.43 -14.30
N HIS A 18 1.39 -37.71 -14.67
CA HIS A 18 0.73 -37.87 -15.97
C HIS A 18 1.54 -37.19 -17.11
N GLU A 19 2.20 -36.07 -16.84
CA GLU A 19 3.06 -35.39 -17.81
C GLU A 19 4.31 -36.22 -18.15
N ARG A 20 4.85 -37.00 -17.19
CA ARG A 20 5.98 -37.91 -17.48
C ARG A 20 5.62 -39.09 -18.38
N SER A 21 4.37 -39.51 -18.45
CA SER A 21 3.92 -40.62 -19.31
C SER A 21 3.62 -40.17 -20.75
N VAL A 22 3.42 -38.88 -20.98
CA VAL A 22 3.16 -38.32 -22.33
C VAL A 22 4.43 -38.00 -23.09
N LEU A 23 5.56 -37.82 -22.40
CA LEU A 23 6.86 -37.51 -23.01
C LEU A 23 7.58 -38.72 -23.59
N SER A 24 7.05 -39.96 -23.47
CA SER A 24 7.66 -41.16 -24.00
C SER A 24 7.16 -41.59 -25.39
N PHE A 25 6.32 -40.78 -26.06
CA PHE A 25 5.71 -41.17 -27.36
C PHE A 25 5.98 -40.23 -28.54
N CYS A 26 6.98 -39.37 -28.49
CA CYS A 26 7.37 -38.56 -29.65
C CYS A 26 8.85 -38.72 -29.99
N GLU A 27 9.20 -39.85 -30.57
CA GLU A 27 10.42 -39.97 -31.38
C GLU A 27 10.12 -39.45 -32.79
N ASN A 28 10.40 -38.18 -33.04
CA ASN A 28 10.66 -37.65 -34.37
C ASN A 28 11.52 -36.39 -34.30
N PRO A 29 12.69 -36.34 -34.98
CA PRO A 29 13.62 -35.25 -34.86
C PRO A 29 13.26 -34.13 -35.83
N LEU A 30 12.32 -33.26 -35.49
CA LEU A 30 12.16 -31.95 -36.14
C LEU A 30 12.85 -30.91 -35.30
N ARG A 31 13.94 -30.39 -35.84
CA ARG A 31 14.70 -29.19 -35.46
C ARG A 31 14.13 -28.45 -34.25
N MET A 32 14.66 -28.73 -33.07
CA MET A 32 14.56 -27.84 -31.93
C MET A 32 15.22 -26.52 -32.30
N ALA A 33 14.41 -25.49 -32.57
CA ALA A 33 14.84 -24.14 -32.28
C ALA A 33 15.21 -24.18 -30.80
N SER A 34 16.46 -24.00 -30.49
CA SER A 34 17.00 -23.96 -29.13
C SER A 34 16.25 -22.87 -28.37
N VAL A 35 15.27 -23.30 -27.59
CA VAL A 35 14.67 -22.43 -26.56
C VAL A 35 15.79 -22.20 -25.55
N LYS A 36 16.31 -20.99 -25.52
CA LYS A 36 17.32 -20.50 -24.57
C LYS A 36 16.82 -20.50 -23.11
N CYS A 37 16.02 -21.46 -22.70
CA CYS A 37 15.50 -21.56 -21.34
C CYS A 37 16.40 -22.27 -20.35
N TYR A 38 17.51 -22.86 -20.77
CA TYR A 38 18.37 -23.64 -19.87
C TYR A 38 19.63 -22.93 -19.35
N ASN A 39 19.97 -21.77 -19.89
CA ASN A 39 21.14 -21.01 -19.37
C ASN A 39 20.76 -20.00 -18.25
N ASP A 40 19.47 -19.88 -17.91
CA ASP A 40 19.05 -18.98 -16.83
C ASP A 40 19.16 -19.62 -15.43
N VAL A 41 19.41 -20.93 -15.33
CA VAL A 41 19.62 -21.60 -14.03
C VAL A 41 20.97 -21.18 -13.41
N GLU A 42 22.01 -20.92 -14.20
CA GLU A 42 23.28 -20.36 -13.72
C GLU A 42 23.13 -18.90 -13.25
N PHE A 43 22.19 -18.14 -13.86
CA PHE A 43 21.85 -16.79 -13.42
C PHE A 43 21.15 -16.79 -12.05
N LEU A 44 20.31 -17.80 -11.76
CA LEU A 44 19.68 -17.97 -10.46
C LEU A 44 20.67 -18.45 -9.39
N GLN A 45 21.74 -19.18 -9.76
CA GLN A 45 22.76 -19.66 -8.83
C GLN A 45 23.78 -18.58 -8.43
N ASN A 46 23.94 -17.52 -9.24
CA ASN A 46 24.82 -16.38 -8.96
C ASN A 46 24.09 -15.13 -8.46
N ALA A 47 22.77 -15.16 -8.32
CA ALA A 47 22.02 -14.14 -7.63
C ALA A 47 22.30 -14.31 -6.13
N GLY A 48 23.31 -13.61 -5.61
CA GLY A 48 23.56 -13.54 -4.17
C GLY A 48 22.27 -13.23 -3.43
N ARG A 49 22.17 -13.56 -2.15
CA ARG A 49 21.00 -13.33 -1.28
C ARG A 49 20.32 -12.04 -1.68
N LYS A 50 19.19 -12.14 -2.39
CA LYS A 50 18.45 -10.98 -2.81
C LYS A 50 17.72 -10.48 -1.58
N GLU A 51 18.19 -9.36 -1.06
CA GLU A 51 17.59 -8.68 0.10
C GLU A 51 16.15 -8.31 -0.25
N MET A 52 15.20 -8.66 0.62
CA MET A 52 13.82 -8.17 0.51
C MET A 52 13.78 -6.71 0.96
N ILE A 53 13.17 -5.85 0.15
CA ILE A 53 13.12 -4.40 0.40
C ILE A 53 12.43 -4.07 1.72
N LEU A 54 11.38 -4.82 2.05
CA LEU A 54 10.50 -4.51 3.18
C LEU A 54 10.97 -5.10 4.51
N THR A 55 11.86 -6.09 4.52
CA THR A 55 12.23 -6.82 5.74
C THR A 55 13.61 -6.47 6.31
N GLU A 56 14.36 -5.63 5.62
CA GLU A 56 15.69 -5.18 6.07
C GLU A 56 15.63 -3.73 6.51
N ASP A 57 16.19 -3.44 7.69
CA ASP A 57 16.30 -2.06 8.18
C ASP A 57 17.20 -1.25 7.28
N LYS A 58 16.59 -0.48 6.40
CA LYS A 58 17.29 0.30 5.38
C LYS A 58 16.60 1.64 5.11
N ILE A 59 17.40 2.64 4.81
CA ILE A 59 16.94 3.92 4.32
C ILE A 59 17.03 3.91 2.80
N TYR A 60 15.96 4.32 2.15
CA TYR A 60 15.87 4.47 0.71
C TYR A 60 15.71 5.93 0.34
N THR A 61 16.13 6.27 -0.87
CA THR A 61 16.02 7.60 -1.46
C THR A 61 15.26 7.54 -2.78
N MET A 62 14.29 8.44 -2.95
CA MET A 62 13.52 8.61 -4.17
C MET A 62 13.59 10.06 -4.63
N SER A 63 13.86 10.30 -5.91
CA SER A 63 13.77 11.63 -6.51
C SER A 63 12.29 12.01 -6.65
N LEU A 64 11.92 13.15 -6.11
CA LEU A 64 10.57 13.70 -6.15
C LEU A 64 10.59 15.10 -6.74
N GLU A 65 9.93 15.28 -7.86
CA GLU A 65 9.64 16.59 -8.44
C GLU A 65 8.41 17.19 -7.77
N THR A 66 8.47 18.46 -7.42
CA THR A 66 7.34 19.19 -6.86
C THR A 66 6.96 20.34 -7.77
N GLU A 67 5.70 20.40 -8.15
CA GLU A 67 5.12 21.47 -8.96
C GLU A 67 3.93 22.07 -8.20
N SER A 68 4.00 23.34 -7.89
CA SER A 68 2.89 24.05 -7.28
C SER A 68 2.46 25.20 -8.15
N VAL A 69 1.17 25.25 -8.40
CA VAL A 69 0.52 26.43 -8.99
C VAL A 69 0.03 27.35 -7.89
N ASN A 70 -0.18 26.81 -6.67
CA ASN A 70 -0.63 27.59 -5.53
C ASN A 70 0.58 28.14 -4.74
N ARG A 71 0.86 29.42 -4.88
CA ARG A 71 1.98 30.11 -4.17
C ARG A 71 1.86 30.10 -2.66
N ASP A 72 0.66 29.87 -2.13
CA ASP A 72 0.38 29.88 -0.70
C ASP A 72 0.71 28.56 -0.01
N SER A 73 0.90 27.46 -0.77
CA SER A 73 1.21 26.12 -0.22
C SER A 73 2.63 25.98 0.32
N GLY A 74 3.52 26.93 0.01
CA GLY A 74 4.95 26.84 0.39
C GLY A 74 5.76 25.84 -0.46
N LEU A 75 5.11 25.05 -1.32
CA LEU A 75 5.77 24.19 -2.29
C LEU A 75 6.34 25.04 -3.42
N THR A 76 7.61 24.85 -3.69
CA THR A 76 8.30 25.46 -4.83
C THR A 76 8.54 24.42 -5.90
N ASN A 77 8.55 24.84 -7.17
CA ASN A 77 8.97 23.96 -8.26
C ASN A 77 10.42 23.54 -8.05
N ASN A 78 10.63 22.32 -7.57
CA ASN A 78 11.94 21.82 -7.22
C ASN A 78 12.00 20.29 -7.36
N THR A 79 13.20 19.76 -7.42
CA THR A 79 13.46 18.33 -7.29
C THR A 79 14.14 18.10 -5.95
N ILE A 80 13.60 17.23 -5.14
CA ILE A 80 14.12 16.85 -3.84
C ILE A 80 14.42 15.35 -3.79
N ASP A 81 15.41 14.97 -3.00
CA ASP A 81 15.65 13.59 -2.63
C ASP A 81 14.83 13.28 -1.36
N LEU A 82 13.80 12.47 -1.53
CA LEU A 82 12.94 12.04 -0.42
C LEU A 82 13.52 10.77 0.20
N GLU A 83 14.03 10.90 1.42
CA GLU A 83 14.51 9.75 2.20
C GLU A 83 13.37 9.14 3.01
N PHE A 84 13.32 7.81 3.08
CA PHE A 84 12.36 7.05 3.88
C PHE A 84 12.91 5.69 4.27
N THR A 85 12.45 5.14 5.38
CA THR A 85 12.81 3.79 5.82
C THR A 85 11.88 2.74 5.22
N ASN A 86 12.33 1.48 5.18
CA ASN A 86 11.46 0.36 4.84
C ASN A 86 10.24 0.28 5.76
N LYS A 87 10.39 0.62 7.05
CA LYS A 87 9.29 0.60 8.03
C LYS A 87 8.26 1.70 7.75
N GLU A 88 8.69 2.87 7.27
CA GLU A 88 7.76 3.92 6.82
C GLU A 88 6.97 3.48 5.59
N LEU A 89 7.63 2.82 4.64
CA LEU A 89 6.94 2.25 3.48
C LEU A 89 5.97 1.14 3.91
N LEU A 90 6.37 0.26 4.82
CA LEU A 90 5.50 -0.76 5.40
C LEU A 90 4.28 -0.15 6.09
N HIS A 91 4.48 0.91 6.88
CA HIS A 91 3.40 1.63 7.53
C HIS A 91 2.40 2.18 6.48
N ALA A 92 2.90 2.80 5.41
CA ALA A 92 2.05 3.29 4.33
C ALA A 92 1.27 2.15 3.64
N ILE A 93 1.89 0.98 3.42
CA ILE A 93 1.24 -0.20 2.82
C ILE A 93 0.12 -0.73 3.73
N VAL A 94 0.41 -0.84 5.03
CA VAL A 94 -0.51 -1.39 6.03
C VAL A 94 -1.72 -0.46 6.23
N THR A 95 -1.48 0.84 6.34
CA THR A 95 -2.51 1.82 6.67
C THR A 95 -3.17 2.46 5.45
N CYS A 96 -2.71 2.15 4.24
CA CYS A 96 -3.38 2.58 3.02
C CYS A 96 -4.63 1.74 2.78
N GLY A 97 -5.79 2.33 3.07
CA GLY A 97 -7.09 1.70 2.83
C GLY A 97 -7.35 1.44 1.34
N MET A 98 -7.98 0.31 1.03
CA MET A 98 -8.23 -0.14 -0.34
C MET A 98 -9.67 -0.64 -0.50
N PRO A 99 -10.32 -0.41 -1.67
CA PRO A 99 -11.71 -0.83 -1.90
C PRO A 99 -11.96 -2.35 -1.76
N ILE A 100 -10.91 -3.17 -1.90
CA ILE A 100 -10.98 -4.62 -1.70
C ILE A 100 -11.43 -4.99 -0.27
N GLN A 101 -11.33 -4.07 0.67
CA GLN A 101 -11.77 -4.25 2.05
C GLN A 101 -13.26 -4.57 2.16
N ARG A 102 -14.10 -4.05 1.27
CA ARG A 102 -15.52 -4.41 1.24
C ARG A 102 -15.76 -5.89 0.96
N LEU A 103 -14.84 -6.55 0.23
CA LEU A 103 -14.87 -8.00 0.04
C LEU A 103 -14.36 -8.75 1.27
N THR A 104 -13.36 -8.21 1.95
CA THR A 104 -12.78 -8.86 3.14
C THR A 104 -13.57 -8.60 4.41
N ALA A 105 -14.38 -7.55 4.51
CA ALA A 105 -15.33 -7.36 5.60
C ALA A 105 -16.31 -8.53 5.76
N ALA A 106 -16.63 -9.21 4.66
CA ALA A 106 -17.42 -10.45 4.69
C ALA A 106 -16.61 -11.69 5.20
N PHE A 107 -15.27 -11.58 5.29
CA PHE A 107 -14.36 -12.66 5.67
C PHE A 107 -13.20 -12.15 6.53
N PRO A 108 -13.47 -11.65 7.74
CA PRO A 108 -12.45 -11.02 8.59
C PRO A 108 -11.29 -11.96 8.95
N GLU A 109 -11.53 -13.28 8.95
CA GLU A 109 -10.48 -14.28 9.19
C GLU A 109 -9.43 -14.39 8.09
N LYS A 110 -9.56 -13.61 7.01
CA LYS A 110 -8.61 -13.61 5.88
C LYS A 110 -7.87 -12.29 5.71
N LYS A 111 -8.00 -11.37 6.65
CA LYS A 111 -7.42 -10.02 6.54
C LYS A 111 -5.91 -10.02 6.36
N ARG A 112 -5.19 -10.89 7.05
CA ARG A 112 -3.73 -11.07 6.89
C ARG A 112 -3.31 -11.31 5.44
N PHE A 113 -4.14 -12.01 4.64
CA PHE A 113 -3.81 -12.29 3.23
C PHE A 113 -3.86 -11.05 2.36
N GLU A 114 -4.72 -10.08 2.69
CA GLU A 114 -4.73 -8.78 2.02
C GLU A 114 -3.41 -8.05 2.24
N PHE A 115 -2.92 -8.00 3.49
CA PHE A 115 -1.64 -7.38 3.80
C PHE A 115 -0.48 -8.10 3.13
N LEU A 116 -0.43 -9.42 3.19
CA LEU A 116 0.60 -10.21 2.50
C LEU A 116 0.57 -9.96 0.99
N TYR A 117 -0.62 -9.88 0.39
CA TYR A 117 -0.75 -9.55 -1.03
C TYR A 117 -0.14 -8.18 -1.36
N LYS A 118 -0.44 -7.14 -0.58
CA LYS A 118 0.14 -5.80 -0.75
C LYS A 118 1.66 -5.81 -0.62
N LEU A 119 2.19 -6.54 0.36
CA LEU A 119 3.63 -6.70 0.56
C LEU A 119 4.30 -7.36 -0.64
N PHE A 120 3.74 -8.46 -1.13
CA PHE A 120 4.28 -9.17 -2.29
C PHE A 120 4.21 -8.36 -3.58
N LEU A 121 3.21 -7.50 -3.75
CA LEU A 121 3.17 -6.57 -4.88
C LEU A 121 4.38 -5.65 -4.90
N VAL A 122 4.74 -5.07 -3.75
CA VAL A 122 5.91 -4.18 -3.64
C VAL A 122 7.20 -4.95 -3.88
N GLU A 123 7.38 -6.12 -3.27
CA GLU A 123 8.55 -6.99 -3.46
C GLU A 123 8.69 -7.52 -4.91
N THR A 124 7.57 -7.61 -5.63
CA THR A 124 7.59 -7.95 -7.06
C THR A 124 7.95 -6.74 -7.91
N ALA A 125 7.50 -5.56 -7.51
CA ALA A 125 7.64 -4.32 -8.28
C ALA A 125 9.04 -3.73 -8.22
N LEU A 126 9.74 -3.88 -7.09
CA LEU A 126 10.95 -3.14 -6.78
C LEU A 126 12.14 -4.07 -6.50
N ASP A 127 13.30 -3.60 -6.86
CA ASP A 127 14.61 -4.08 -6.44
C ASP A 127 15.38 -2.91 -5.84
N ALA A 128 16.31 -3.18 -4.90
CA ALA A 128 17.20 -2.16 -4.37
C ALA A 128 18.53 -2.14 -5.13
N GLU A 129 19.08 -0.94 -5.36
CA GLU A 129 20.43 -0.70 -5.84
C GLU A 129 21.07 0.41 -5.02
N GLY A 130 21.89 0.03 -4.04
CA GLY A 130 22.32 0.95 -3.01
C GLY A 130 21.15 1.39 -2.15
N ASP A 131 20.98 2.69 -2.00
CA ASP A 131 19.85 3.34 -1.32
C ASP A 131 18.67 3.66 -2.23
N ARG A 132 18.77 3.40 -3.54
CA ARG A 132 17.72 3.70 -4.50
C ARG A 132 16.89 2.47 -4.84
N LEU A 133 15.59 2.69 -4.97
CA LEU A 133 14.65 1.69 -5.47
C LEU A 133 14.57 1.74 -6.99
N LYS A 134 14.57 0.59 -7.62
CA LYS A 134 14.45 0.47 -9.07
C LYS A 134 13.39 -0.55 -9.46
N LYS A 135 12.93 -0.43 -10.69
CA LYS A 135 11.99 -1.36 -11.30
C LYS A 135 12.57 -2.76 -11.35
N SER A 136 11.89 -3.70 -10.74
CA SER A 136 12.30 -5.11 -10.78
C SER A 136 12.21 -5.68 -12.20
N LYS A 137 13.19 -6.50 -12.57
CA LYS A 137 13.16 -7.25 -13.82
C LYS A 137 11.98 -8.23 -13.91
N LYS A 138 11.44 -8.66 -12.77
CA LYS A 138 10.25 -9.53 -12.67
C LYS A 138 9.03 -8.94 -13.38
N ILE A 139 8.88 -7.60 -13.35
CA ILE A 139 7.75 -6.92 -14.01
C ILE A 139 7.71 -7.18 -15.52
N ALA A 140 8.84 -7.44 -16.16
CA ALA A 140 8.88 -7.70 -17.60
C ALA A 140 8.06 -8.94 -17.99
N TYR A 141 7.98 -9.93 -17.10
CA TYR A 141 7.29 -11.21 -17.31
C TYR A 141 5.77 -11.15 -17.03
N LEU A 142 5.28 -10.10 -16.42
CA LEU A 142 3.88 -9.92 -16.10
C LEU A 142 3.09 -9.45 -17.32
N ASP A 143 1.80 -9.77 -17.35
CA ASP A 143 0.91 -9.23 -18.37
C ASP A 143 0.54 -7.75 -18.11
N SER A 144 -0.22 -7.14 -19.01
CA SER A 144 -0.60 -5.73 -18.90
C SER A 144 -1.54 -5.45 -17.72
N SER A 145 -2.41 -6.39 -17.38
CA SER A 145 -3.37 -6.26 -16.28
C SER A 145 -2.65 -6.32 -14.94
N GLU A 146 -1.74 -7.27 -14.75
CA GLU A 146 -0.89 -7.39 -13.57
C GLU A 146 -0.02 -6.13 -13.37
N LYS A 147 0.60 -5.62 -14.45
CA LYS A 147 1.36 -4.36 -14.42
C LYS A 147 0.51 -3.18 -14.01
N SER A 148 -0.74 -3.14 -14.43
CA SER A 148 -1.68 -2.07 -14.05
C SER A 148 -2.03 -2.14 -12.57
N VAL A 149 -2.28 -3.34 -12.03
CA VAL A 149 -2.53 -3.55 -10.61
C VAL A 149 -1.34 -3.10 -9.76
N ILE A 150 -0.12 -3.53 -10.10
CA ILE A 150 1.10 -3.09 -9.42
C ILE A 150 1.24 -1.57 -9.46
N SER A 151 1.09 -0.96 -10.64
CA SER A 151 1.20 0.49 -10.80
C SER A 151 0.20 1.24 -9.92
N TYR A 152 -1.05 0.77 -9.85
CA TYR A 152 -2.08 1.33 -8.99
C TYR A 152 -1.67 1.32 -7.52
N TYR A 153 -1.26 0.18 -7.00
CA TYR A 153 -0.86 0.04 -5.59
C TYR A 153 0.38 0.89 -5.26
N MET A 154 1.38 0.89 -6.16
CA MET A 154 2.57 1.73 -6.00
C MET A 154 2.19 3.21 -5.93
N GLY A 155 1.28 3.67 -6.80
CA GLY A 155 0.73 5.02 -6.75
C GLY A 155 0.16 5.34 -5.37
N MET A 156 -0.70 4.48 -4.84
CA MET A 156 -1.38 4.68 -3.56
C MET A 156 -0.39 4.73 -2.37
N PHE A 157 0.51 3.75 -2.26
CA PHE A 157 1.43 3.66 -1.13
C PHE A 157 2.41 4.83 -1.08
N PHE A 158 2.98 5.19 -2.23
CA PHE A 158 3.91 6.32 -2.29
C PHE A 158 3.19 7.66 -2.13
N THR A 159 1.96 7.81 -2.63
CA THR A 159 1.15 9.00 -2.34
C THR A 159 0.95 9.17 -0.83
N LYS A 160 0.59 8.11 -0.12
CA LYS A 160 0.44 8.17 1.35
C LYS A 160 1.74 8.55 2.04
N MET A 161 2.87 7.94 1.66
CA MET A 161 4.17 8.26 2.24
C MET A 161 4.57 9.72 1.96
N ILE A 162 4.39 10.20 0.73
CA ILE A 162 4.70 11.57 0.32
C ILE A 162 3.81 12.58 1.04
N SER A 163 2.49 12.31 1.14
CA SER A 163 1.54 13.19 1.83
C SER A 163 1.92 13.39 3.29
N ARG A 164 2.34 12.31 3.95
CA ARG A 164 2.83 12.38 5.32
C ARG A 164 4.11 13.19 5.44
N ARG A 165 5.10 12.92 4.59
CA ARG A 165 6.43 13.57 4.66
C ARG A 165 6.39 15.06 4.36
N LEU A 166 5.59 15.48 3.39
CA LEU A 166 5.57 16.88 2.95
C LEU A 166 4.48 17.72 3.64
N TYR A 167 3.38 17.10 4.07
CA TYR A 167 2.23 17.84 4.61
C TYR A 167 1.84 17.41 6.03
N GLY A 168 2.51 16.41 6.61
CA GLY A 168 2.11 15.85 7.90
C GLY A 168 0.76 15.13 7.85
N SER A 169 0.33 14.72 6.65
CA SER A 169 -0.96 14.06 6.44
C SER A 169 -0.83 12.55 6.69
N GLU A 170 -0.81 12.17 7.96
CA GLU A 170 -0.72 10.76 8.37
C GLU A 170 -2.00 10.00 8.01
N TYR A 171 -3.15 10.61 8.32
CA TYR A 171 -4.44 10.01 8.06
C TYR A 171 -4.83 10.23 6.61
N LEU A 172 -4.57 9.23 5.77
CA LEU A 172 -4.93 9.21 4.36
C LEU A 172 -5.50 7.84 4.01
N THR A 173 -6.75 7.80 3.58
CA THR A 173 -7.45 6.55 3.21
C THR A 173 -8.12 6.68 1.85
N ASN A 174 -8.57 5.55 1.29
CA ASN A 174 -9.32 5.57 0.04
C ASN A 174 -10.71 6.16 0.28
N LEU A 175 -11.09 7.11 -0.56
CA LEU A 175 -12.35 7.84 -0.43
C LEU A 175 -13.59 6.92 -0.48
N ASN A 176 -13.48 5.77 -1.18
CA ASN A 176 -14.58 4.79 -1.27
C ASN A 176 -14.88 4.04 0.03
N LEU A 177 -14.01 4.13 1.03
CA LEU A 177 -14.19 3.45 2.30
C LEU A 177 -15.04 4.25 3.28
N ILE A 178 -15.22 5.56 3.04
CA ILE A 178 -16.03 6.40 3.90
C ILE A 178 -17.50 6.11 3.64
N GLU A 179 -18.18 5.62 4.67
CA GLU A 179 -19.62 5.45 4.68
C GLU A 179 -20.30 6.73 5.13
N THR A 180 -21.26 7.21 4.35
CA THR A 180 -22.07 8.37 4.75
C THR A 180 -23.47 7.92 5.12
N PRO A 181 -24.18 8.64 6.01
CA PRO A 181 -25.55 8.34 6.41
C PRO A 181 -26.54 8.29 5.22
N ASP A 182 -26.23 9.04 4.16
CA ASP A 182 -27.00 9.11 2.92
C ASP A 182 -26.28 8.37 1.77
N HIS A 183 -26.19 7.06 1.90
CA HIS A 183 -25.54 6.18 0.90
C HIS A 183 -25.98 6.42 -0.55
N LYS A 184 -27.18 6.96 -0.80
CA LYS A 184 -27.68 7.19 -2.15
C LYS A 184 -26.95 8.32 -2.87
N GLU A 185 -26.80 9.48 -2.23
CA GLU A 185 -26.10 10.62 -2.84
C GLU A 185 -24.61 10.34 -3.01
N PHE A 186 -24.03 9.64 -2.04
CA PHE A 186 -22.62 9.28 -2.08
C PHE A 186 -22.31 8.19 -3.13
N ILE A 187 -23.20 7.20 -3.28
CA ILE A 187 -23.07 6.16 -4.34
C ILE A 187 -23.19 6.78 -5.73
N ASP A 188 -24.10 7.72 -5.94
CA ASP A 188 -24.29 8.38 -7.22
C ASP A 188 -23.09 9.27 -7.57
N PHE A 189 -22.51 9.98 -6.60
CA PHE A 189 -21.27 10.72 -6.79
C PHE A 189 -20.10 9.79 -7.15
N PHE A 190 -19.96 8.67 -6.47
CA PHE A 190 -18.88 7.70 -6.72
C PHE A 190 -19.08 6.81 -7.95
N ALA A 191 -20.24 6.79 -8.56
CA ALA A 191 -20.44 6.22 -9.89
C ALA A 191 -19.73 7.03 -10.98
N SER A 192 -19.32 8.28 -10.70
CA SER A 192 -18.53 9.12 -11.59
C SER A 192 -17.09 8.60 -11.72
N GLU A 193 -16.59 8.46 -12.95
CA GLU A 193 -15.16 8.20 -13.22
C GLU A 193 -14.24 9.39 -12.82
N TRP A 194 -14.81 10.53 -12.46
CA TRP A 194 -14.17 11.80 -12.17
C TRP A 194 -14.13 12.08 -10.67
N ARG A 195 -13.39 11.30 -9.92
CA ARG A 195 -13.22 11.48 -8.48
C ARG A 195 -11.79 11.19 -8.08
N PRO A 196 -11.28 11.85 -7.03
CA PRO A 196 -9.98 11.52 -6.46
C PRO A 196 -10.00 10.16 -5.74
N GLU A 197 -8.82 9.57 -5.65
CA GLU A 197 -8.64 8.25 -5.03
C GLU A 197 -8.67 8.30 -3.50
N MET A 198 -8.11 9.36 -2.91
CA MET A 198 -7.84 9.39 -1.48
C MET A 198 -8.27 10.70 -0.83
N ILE A 199 -8.67 10.56 0.43
CA ILE A 199 -8.95 11.68 1.32
C ILE A 199 -8.15 11.54 2.61
N GLY A 200 -7.68 12.64 3.15
CA GLY A 200 -6.94 12.69 4.39
C GLY A 200 -7.42 13.79 5.33
N TYR A 201 -7.00 13.64 6.58
CA TYR A 201 -7.26 14.61 7.64
C TYR A 201 -5.99 14.90 8.42
N ARG A 202 -5.73 16.16 8.68
CA ARG A 202 -4.65 16.66 9.55
C ARG A 202 -5.27 17.22 10.83
N PRO A 203 -5.39 16.42 11.88
CA PRO A 203 -6.11 16.86 13.08
C PRO A 203 -5.47 18.05 13.79
N ASP A 204 -4.14 18.22 13.66
CA ASP A 204 -3.42 19.32 14.31
C ASP A 204 -3.67 20.68 13.65
N ALA A 205 -4.06 20.65 12.39
CA ALA A 205 -4.42 21.82 11.60
C ALA A 205 -5.94 21.94 11.37
N ASP A 206 -6.74 20.97 11.83
CA ASP A 206 -8.16 20.81 11.51
C ASP A 206 -8.43 20.97 9.99
N ALA A 207 -7.61 20.28 9.18
CA ALA A 207 -7.59 20.47 7.75
C ALA A 207 -7.78 19.16 6.98
N TRP A 208 -8.77 19.15 6.11
CA TRP A 208 -9.00 18.09 5.14
C TRP A 208 -8.07 18.24 3.94
N ASN A 209 -7.66 17.14 3.37
CA ASN A 209 -6.85 17.13 2.16
C ASN A 209 -7.33 16.00 1.22
N VAL A 210 -7.12 16.21 -0.09
CA VAL A 210 -7.61 15.30 -1.13
C VAL A 210 -6.48 15.00 -2.09
N TRP A 211 -6.32 13.73 -2.42
CA TRP A 211 -5.21 13.26 -3.22
C TRP A 211 -5.68 12.38 -4.36
N GLU A 212 -5.09 12.61 -5.52
CA GLU A 212 -5.20 11.72 -6.64
C GLU A 212 -3.88 10.95 -6.79
N ALA A 213 -3.95 9.63 -6.66
CA ALA A 213 -2.80 8.75 -6.75
C ALA A 213 -2.67 8.16 -8.15
N LYS A 214 -1.53 8.30 -8.76
CA LYS A 214 -1.21 7.72 -10.07
C LYS A 214 0.04 6.87 -9.98
N GLY A 215 0.05 5.74 -10.66
CA GLY A 215 1.24 4.93 -10.85
C GLY A 215 1.44 4.58 -12.30
N GLY A 216 2.68 4.45 -12.73
CA GLY A 216 2.99 4.13 -14.12
C GLY A 216 4.38 3.56 -14.34
N SER A 217 4.56 2.88 -15.46
CA SER A 217 5.88 2.40 -15.87
C SER A 217 6.81 3.51 -16.35
N ASN A 218 6.25 4.66 -16.73
CA ASN A 218 6.96 5.84 -17.20
C ASN A 218 6.16 7.08 -16.83
N TYR A 219 6.82 8.24 -16.84
CA TYR A 219 6.15 9.53 -16.73
C TYR A 219 5.09 9.72 -17.82
N ARG A 220 3.93 10.26 -17.43
CA ARG A 220 2.82 10.57 -18.34
C ARG A 220 2.13 11.87 -17.93
N GLU A 221 2.41 12.95 -18.63
CA GLU A 221 1.77 14.24 -18.41
C GLU A 221 0.24 14.17 -18.49
N GLN A 222 -0.31 13.36 -19.40
CA GLN A 222 -1.76 13.17 -19.52
C GLN A 222 -2.39 12.54 -18.27
N ALA A 223 -1.66 11.66 -17.56
CA ALA A 223 -2.15 11.07 -16.31
C ALA A 223 -2.22 12.12 -15.20
N LEU A 224 -1.23 13.02 -15.13
CA LEU A 224 -1.25 14.13 -14.18
C LEU A 224 -2.37 15.13 -14.48
N LYS A 225 -2.58 15.48 -15.75
CA LYS A 225 -3.71 16.33 -16.15
C LYS A 225 -5.06 15.71 -15.79
N LYS A 226 -5.25 14.42 -16.11
CA LYS A 226 -6.46 13.71 -15.73
C LYS A 226 -6.65 13.70 -14.20
N GLY A 227 -5.57 13.49 -13.43
CA GLY A 227 -5.61 13.55 -11.98
C GLY A 227 -6.00 14.94 -11.45
N ALA A 228 -5.46 16.01 -12.05
CA ALA A 228 -5.83 17.37 -11.70
C ALA A 228 -7.31 17.66 -11.98
N ASP A 229 -7.87 17.13 -13.08
CA ASP A 229 -9.29 17.27 -13.37
C ASP A 229 -10.16 16.46 -12.42
N GLN A 230 -9.72 15.27 -11.96
CA GLN A 230 -10.41 14.49 -10.94
C GLN A 230 -10.48 15.23 -9.60
N LEU A 231 -9.40 15.92 -9.20
CA LEU A 231 -9.39 16.73 -7.98
C LEU A 231 -10.41 17.87 -8.03
N LYS A 232 -10.65 18.47 -9.19
CA LYS A 232 -11.65 19.51 -9.37
C LYS A 232 -13.08 19.05 -9.14
N ALA A 233 -13.34 17.74 -9.12
CA ALA A 233 -14.66 17.21 -8.79
C ALA A 233 -15.06 17.53 -7.33
N ILE A 234 -14.09 17.76 -6.42
CA ILE A 234 -14.36 18.11 -5.02
C ILE A 234 -14.10 19.60 -4.82
N GLY A 235 -15.13 20.32 -4.45
CA GLY A 235 -15.05 21.74 -4.07
C GLY A 235 -14.72 21.91 -2.59
N THR A 236 -15.46 21.23 -1.72
CA THR A 236 -15.27 21.31 -0.27
C THR A 236 -15.44 19.95 0.42
N VAL A 237 -14.78 19.80 1.56
CA VAL A 237 -15.01 18.71 2.52
C VAL A 237 -15.51 19.34 3.81
N ASN A 238 -16.72 18.97 4.24
CA ASN A 238 -17.39 19.55 5.41
C ASN A 238 -17.47 21.10 5.38
N GLY A 239 -17.66 21.66 4.17
CA GLY A 239 -17.75 23.11 3.96
C GLY A 239 -16.40 23.84 3.91
N VAL A 240 -15.28 23.12 4.09
CA VAL A 240 -13.92 23.69 4.03
C VAL A 240 -13.23 23.22 2.75
N ARG A 241 -12.48 24.09 2.11
CA ARG A 241 -11.66 23.74 0.96
C ARG A 241 -10.53 22.79 1.38
N PRO A 242 -10.31 21.67 0.67
CA PRO A 242 -9.18 20.79 0.97
C PRO A 242 -7.83 21.49 0.80
N ASP A 243 -6.93 21.27 1.75
CA ASP A 243 -5.56 21.78 1.72
C ASP A 243 -4.56 20.72 2.25
N PRO A 244 -3.70 20.16 1.39
CA PRO A 244 -3.66 20.34 -0.06
C PRO A 244 -4.74 19.56 -0.81
N ALA A 245 -4.95 19.96 -2.08
CA ALA A 245 -5.55 19.13 -3.12
C ALA A 245 -4.44 18.83 -4.14
N ALA A 246 -3.93 17.60 -4.19
CA ALA A 246 -2.72 17.28 -4.93
C ALA A 246 -2.80 15.98 -5.75
N VAL A 247 -2.17 15.98 -6.92
CA VAL A 247 -1.91 14.76 -7.71
C VAL A 247 -0.51 14.28 -7.40
N CYS A 248 -0.38 13.03 -7.01
CA CYS A 248 0.90 12.37 -6.85
C CYS A 248 1.02 11.24 -7.88
N MET A 249 2.08 11.24 -8.67
CA MET A 249 2.36 10.16 -9.61
C MET A 249 3.72 9.55 -9.30
N THR A 250 3.74 8.21 -9.15
CA THR A 250 4.98 7.43 -9.12
C THR A 250 5.23 6.76 -10.46
N TYR A 251 6.47 6.78 -10.89
CA TYR A 251 6.89 6.23 -12.17
C TYR A 251 8.37 5.80 -12.12
N TYR A 252 8.88 5.24 -13.19
CA TYR A 252 10.29 4.89 -13.30
C TYR A 252 10.97 5.76 -14.35
N ASP A 253 12.06 6.42 -13.94
CA ASP A 253 12.96 7.14 -14.84
C ASP A 253 14.33 6.44 -14.84
N HIS A 254 14.83 6.12 -16.04
CA HIS A 254 16.05 5.31 -16.20
C HIS A 254 16.07 4.03 -15.35
N GLY A 255 14.89 3.48 -15.06
CA GLY A 255 14.71 2.29 -14.24
C GLY A 255 14.60 2.55 -12.74
N TYR A 256 14.88 3.75 -12.24
CA TYR A 256 14.73 4.12 -10.84
C TYR A 256 13.35 4.66 -10.55
N LEU A 257 12.85 4.37 -9.34
CA LEU A 257 11.58 4.89 -8.85
C LEU A 257 11.70 6.38 -8.60
N CYS A 258 10.79 7.14 -9.20
CA CYS A 258 10.66 8.58 -9.09
C CYS A 258 9.23 8.97 -8.76
N GLY A 259 9.04 10.16 -8.25
CA GLY A 259 7.74 10.74 -8.01
C GLY A 259 7.62 12.14 -8.57
N ILE A 260 6.39 12.54 -8.85
CA ILE A 260 6.03 13.94 -9.10
C ILE A 260 4.77 14.28 -8.33
N LEU A 261 4.81 15.43 -7.69
CA LEU A 261 3.71 15.99 -6.93
C LEU A 261 3.30 17.32 -7.56
N ARG A 262 2.02 17.44 -7.89
CA ARG A 262 1.45 18.66 -8.47
C ARG A 262 0.24 19.11 -7.68
N GLU A 263 0.23 20.37 -7.25
CA GLU A 263 -0.96 21.03 -6.75
C GLU A 263 -1.61 21.83 -7.87
N PRO A 264 -2.73 21.40 -8.45
CA PRO A 264 -3.42 22.18 -9.46
C PRO A 264 -4.09 23.41 -8.84
N GLU A 265 -4.42 24.40 -9.67
CA GLU A 265 -5.29 25.50 -9.26
C GLU A 265 -6.58 24.93 -8.67
N GLY A 266 -6.91 25.43 -7.46
CA GLY A 266 -8.05 24.93 -6.75
C GLY A 266 -9.38 25.29 -7.44
N ASN A 267 -10.33 24.37 -7.33
CA ASN A 267 -11.70 24.56 -7.79
C ASN A 267 -12.61 24.85 -6.58
N THR A 268 -13.51 25.80 -6.71
CA THR A 268 -14.55 26.11 -5.72
C THR A 268 -15.94 25.62 -6.15
N GLU A 269 -16.07 25.11 -7.38
CA GLU A 269 -17.33 24.73 -8.00
C GLU A 269 -17.63 23.22 -7.96
N GLY A 270 -16.73 22.44 -7.33
CA GLY A 270 -16.90 20.99 -7.22
C GLY A 270 -17.93 20.57 -6.17
N GLU A 271 -18.18 19.27 -6.11
CA GLU A 271 -19.08 18.64 -5.13
C GLU A 271 -18.66 18.91 -3.70
N GLN A 272 -19.65 18.99 -2.81
CA GLN A 272 -19.43 19.10 -1.38
C GLN A 272 -19.50 17.72 -0.73
N LEU A 273 -18.37 17.22 -0.21
CA LEU A 273 -18.36 16.03 0.62
C LEU A 273 -18.80 16.37 2.05
N LYS A 274 -19.66 15.52 2.60
CA LYS A 274 -20.14 15.64 3.98
C LYS A 274 -20.10 14.28 4.67
N PHE A 275 -19.32 14.18 5.73
CA PHE A 275 -19.23 13.04 6.63
C PHE A 275 -18.63 13.51 7.95
N THR A 276 -18.76 12.72 9.01
CA THR A 276 -18.21 13.08 10.31
C THR A 276 -16.72 12.67 10.40
N GLU A 277 -15.97 13.24 11.34
CA GLU A 277 -14.62 12.74 11.66
C GLU A 277 -14.67 11.28 12.12
N GLU A 278 -15.73 10.88 12.80
CA GLU A 278 -15.94 9.49 13.24
C GLU A 278 -16.07 8.54 12.05
N ASP A 279 -16.85 8.91 11.01
CA ASP A 279 -16.95 8.13 9.78
C ASP A 279 -15.58 7.97 9.09
N PHE A 280 -14.78 9.05 9.11
CA PHE A 280 -13.43 9.03 8.57
C PHE A 280 -12.49 8.11 9.38
N TYR A 281 -12.46 8.24 10.72
CA TYR A 281 -11.63 7.39 11.56
C TYR A 281 -12.05 5.93 11.50
N LYS A 282 -13.36 5.65 11.41
CA LYS A 282 -13.86 4.31 11.15
C LYS A 282 -13.26 3.73 9.86
N ALA A 283 -13.41 4.45 8.74
CA ALA A 283 -12.88 4.01 7.45
C ALA A 283 -11.35 3.83 7.46
N TYR A 284 -10.63 4.64 8.24
CA TYR A 284 -9.19 4.57 8.36
C TYR A 284 -8.72 3.36 9.17
N TYR A 285 -9.33 3.11 10.34
CA TYR A 285 -8.86 2.10 11.28
C TYR A 285 -9.51 0.71 11.12
N GLU A 286 -10.69 0.62 10.52
CA GLU A 286 -11.39 -0.65 10.34
C GLU A 286 -10.51 -1.78 9.78
N PRO A 287 -9.67 -1.55 8.73
CA PRO A 287 -8.78 -2.58 8.23
C PRO A 287 -7.76 -3.08 9.24
N ILE A 288 -7.29 -2.19 10.09
CA ILE A 288 -6.33 -2.52 11.15
C ILE A 288 -7.03 -3.32 12.25
N CYS A 289 -8.22 -2.89 12.68
CA CYS A 289 -9.03 -3.64 13.64
C CYS A 289 -9.31 -5.07 13.16
N GLU A 290 -9.70 -5.24 11.91
CA GLU A 290 -9.94 -6.55 11.30
C GLU A 290 -8.66 -7.42 11.29
N LEU A 291 -7.47 -6.83 11.09
CA LEU A 291 -6.21 -7.56 11.18
C LEU A 291 -5.95 -8.08 12.60
N PHE A 292 -6.26 -7.29 13.63
CA PHE A 292 -6.12 -7.70 15.03
C PHE A 292 -7.18 -8.73 15.44
N LEU A 293 -8.32 -8.78 14.76
CA LEU A 293 -9.36 -9.80 14.96
C LEU A 293 -9.11 -11.09 14.16
N ASP A 294 -8.20 -11.06 13.19
CA ASP A 294 -7.86 -12.24 12.37
C ASP A 294 -7.16 -13.31 13.25
N LYS A 295 -7.83 -14.43 13.46
CA LYS A 295 -7.34 -15.55 14.30
C LYS A 295 -5.99 -16.13 13.86
N GLY A 296 -5.58 -15.88 12.62
CA GLY A 296 -4.30 -16.33 12.08
C GLY A 296 -3.16 -15.32 12.22
N SER A 297 -3.40 -14.15 12.82
CA SER A 297 -2.43 -13.04 12.87
C SER A 297 -1.46 -13.09 14.04
N ASN A 298 -1.42 -14.17 14.83
CA ASN A 298 -0.52 -14.32 15.99
C ASN A 298 -0.53 -13.10 16.94
N LEU A 299 -1.73 -12.71 17.39
CA LEU A 299 -1.94 -11.57 18.28
C LEU A 299 -1.21 -11.76 19.61
N ARG A 300 -0.44 -10.76 20.02
CA ARG A 300 0.19 -10.64 21.34
C ARG A 300 -0.28 -9.37 22.03
N LEU A 301 -0.65 -9.53 23.29
CA LEU A 301 -1.10 -8.41 24.14
C LEU A 301 0.01 -8.10 25.16
N HIS A 302 0.47 -6.85 25.15
CA HIS A 302 1.38 -6.27 26.13
C HIS A 302 0.62 -5.28 27.01
N ASP A 303 1.25 -4.76 28.05
CA ASP A 303 0.59 -3.83 28.98
C ASP A 303 0.13 -2.54 28.28
N LEU A 304 0.99 -1.98 27.43
CA LEU A 304 0.74 -0.69 26.77
C LEU A 304 0.29 -0.81 25.31
N TYR A 305 0.58 -1.91 24.64
CA TYR A 305 0.27 -2.10 23.23
C TYR A 305 -0.19 -3.52 22.91
N ALA A 306 -0.77 -3.69 21.75
CA ALA A 306 -1.02 -4.97 21.12
C ALA A 306 -0.24 -5.06 19.81
N GLU A 307 0.23 -6.25 19.46
CA GLU A 307 0.90 -6.48 18.18
C GLU A 307 0.40 -7.76 17.50
N VAL A 308 0.40 -7.76 16.18
CA VAL A 308 0.21 -8.94 15.34
C VAL A 308 1.47 -9.18 14.53
N SER A 309 1.84 -10.45 14.39
CA SER A 309 3.01 -10.83 13.59
C SER A 309 2.55 -11.51 12.31
N LEU A 310 2.97 -10.95 11.18
CA LEU A 310 2.79 -11.55 9.85
C LEU A 310 4.07 -12.29 9.48
N GLU A 311 3.95 -13.59 9.30
CA GLU A 311 5.05 -14.42 8.78
C GLU A 311 5.10 -14.25 7.27
N VAL A 312 6.23 -13.73 6.77
CA VAL A 312 6.48 -13.56 5.34
C VAL A 312 7.30 -14.76 4.89
N PRO A 313 6.72 -15.69 4.13
CA PRO A 313 7.47 -16.85 3.65
C PRO A 313 8.59 -16.39 2.72
N TYR A 314 9.81 -16.64 3.10
CA TYR A 314 11.00 -16.39 2.31
C TYR A 314 11.62 -17.72 1.86
N PHE A 315 11.80 -17.89 0.58
CA PHE A 315 12.51 -19.04 0.04
C PHE A 315 13.97 -18.66 -0.15
N THR A 316 14.84 -19.17 0.70
CA THR A 316 16.29 -19.13 0.44
C THR A 316 16.61 -20.01 -0.77
N GLU A 317 17.60 -19.61 -1.56
CA GLU A 317 18.04 -20.34 -2.77
C GLU A 317 18.35 -21.82 -2.53
N ASN A 318 18.63 -22.21 -1.30
CA ASN A 318 18.97 -23.58 -0.95
C ASN A 318 17.76 -24.47 -0.61
N TYR A 319 16.51 -23.97 -0.63
CA TYR A 319 15.27 -24.72 -0.32
C TYR A 319 15.30 -25.57 0.97
N ARG A 320 16.33 -25.40 1.81
CA ARG A 320 16.57 -26.30 2.94
C ARG A 320 16.02 -25.84 4.27
N GLU A 321 15.85 -24.53 4.43
CA GLU A 321 15.19 -23.95 5.62
C GLU A 321 14.44 -22.68 5.21
N PRO A 322 13.13 -22.59 5.47
CA PRO A 322 12.39 -21.35 5.32
C PRO A 322 12.92 -20.36 6.38
N ASP A 323 13.53 -19.28 5.94
CA ASP A 323 13.83 -18.13 6.81
C ASP A 323 12.52 -17.37 6.97
N GLU A 324 11.86 -17.55 8.11
CA GLU A 324 10.61 -16.90 8.44
C GLU A 324 10.92 -15.49 8.95
N ARG A 325 10.81 -14.53 8.05
CA ARG A 325 10.86 -13.13 8.44
C ARG A 325 9.51 -12.69 8.96
N LYS A 326 9.51 -11.93 10.05
CA LYS A 326 8.30 -11.46 10.70
C LYS A 326 8.21 -9.96 10.57
N ILE A 327 7.05 -9.49 10.14
CA ILE A 327 6.68 -8.08 10.22
C ILE A 327 5.70 -7.97 11.38
N CYS A 328 6.06 -7.18 12.37
CA CYS A 328 5.17 -6.90 13.50
C CYS A 328 4.46 -5.57 13.27
N ILE A 329 3.14 -5.60 13.32
CA ILE A 329 2.27 -4.43 13.27
C ILE A 329 1.65 -4.26 14.63
N GLY A 330 1.83 -3.11 15.24
CA GLY A 330 1.31 -2.87 16.59
C GLY A 330 0.49 -1.58 16.69
N ILE A 331 -0.29 -1.51 17.76
CA ILE A 331 -1.15 -0.39 18.09
C ILE A 331 -1.24 -0.20 19.60
N SER A 332 -1.42 1.03 20.06
CA SER A 332 -1.71 1.31 21.47
C SER A 332 -2.90 0.50 21.98
N ARG A 333 -2.77 -0.10 23.19
CA ARG A 333 -3.90 -0.79 23.83
C ARG A 333 -5.09 0.11 24.07
N LYS A 334 -4.85 1.37 24.48
CA LYS A 334 -5.92 2.36 24.68
C LYS A 334 -6.65 2.63 23.37
N LEU A 335 -5.89 2.87 22.30
CA LEU A 335 -6.47 3.11 20.98
C LEU A 335 -7.22 1.87 20.47
N LEU A 336 -6.62 0.68 20.55
CA LEU A 336 -7.28 -0.55 20.11
C LEU A 336 -8.60 -0.79 20.86
N ASN A 337 -8.63 -0.61 22.17
CA ASN A 337 -9.86 -0.79 22.95
C ASN A 337 -10.95 0.19 22.52
N CYS A 338 -10.60 1.47 22.36
CA CYS A 338 -11.50 2.49 21.86
C CYS A 338 -12.09 2.11 20.48
N LEU A 339 -11.25 1.65 19.56
CA LEU A 339 -11.68 1.22 18.22
C LEU A 339 -12.55 -0.04 18.27
N MET A 340 -12.27 -1.00 19.17
CA MET A 340 -13.09 -2.20 19.35
C MET A 340 -14.45 -1.92 19.99
N GLU A 341 -14.56 -0.84 20.76
CA GLU A 341 -15.80 -0.34 21.34
C GLU A 341 -16.57 0.59 20.36
N GLU A 342 -16.03 0.80 19.15
CA GLU A 342 -16.56 1.70 18.12
C GLU A 342 -16.68 3.16 18.59
N ASP A 343 -15.89 3.56 19.61
CA ASP A 343 -15.83 4.93 20.11
C ASP A 343 -14.83 5.78 19.31
N TYR A 344 -15.17 6.08 18.08
CA TYR A 344 -14.31 6.85 17.18
C TYR A 344 -14.17 8.33 17.61
N SER A 345 -15.08 8.83 18.45
CA SER A 345 -15.00 10.19 18.98
C SER A 345 -13.80 10.42 19.90
N ALA A 346 -13.38 9.39 20.64
CA ALA A 346 -12.23 9.44 21.55
C ALA A 346 -10.88 9.34 20.83
N VAL A 347 -10.84 8.93 19.56
CA VAL A 347 -9.59 8.71 18.81
C VAL A 347 -8.70 9.95 18.79
N ALA A 348 -9.27 11.13 18.54
CA ALA A 348 -8.54 12.39 18.45
C ALA A 348 -7.80 12.76 19.74
N GLU A 349 -8.36 12.43 20.91
CA GLU A 349 -7.73 12.68 22.21
C GLU A 349 -6.68 11.63 22.55
N ILE A 350 -7.00 10.35 22.33
CA ILE A 350 -6.12 9.23 22.67
C ILE A 350 -4.80 9.32 21.90
N ARG A 351 -4.84 9.66 20.59
CA ARG A 351 -3.66 9.74 19.73
C ARG A 351 -2.63 10.76 20.22
N LYS A 352 -3.06 11.88 20.82
CA LYS A 352 -2.14 12.93 21.29
C LYS A 352 -1.15 12.42 22.33
N ASN A 353 -1.53 11.39 23.06
CA ASN A 353 -0.73 10.84 24.16
C ASN A 353 0.02 9.55 23.77
N VAL A 354 -0.27 8.97 22.61
CA VAL A 354 0.24 7.63 22.24
C VAL A 354 1.71 7.66 21.82
N GLN A 355 2.16 8.70 21.14
CA GLN A 355 3.53 8.75 20.57
C GLN A 355 4.62 8.75 21.63
N GLU A 356 4.39 9.36 22.79
CA GLU A 356 5.41 9.46 23.85
C GLU A 356 5.49 8.21 24.74
N GLU A 357 4.42 7.41 24.79
CA GLU A 357 4.29 6.33 25.77
C GLU A 357 4.70 4.93 25.27
N ILE A 358 4.73 4.66 23.94
CA ILE A 358 4.56 3.28 23.47
C ILE A 358 5.54 2.82 22.38
N CYS A 359 6.41 3.65 21.84
CA CYS A 359 7.26 3.21 20.73
C CYS A 359 8.28 2.15 21.16
N PRO A 360 8.13 0.86 20.78
CA PRO A 360 9.13 -0.14 21.10
C PRO A 360 10.47 0.18 20.41
N ASP A 361 11.58 -0.24 21.02
CA ASP A 361 12.91 -0.04 20.48
C ASP A 361 13.01 -0.55 19.04
N GLY A 362 13.54 0.28 18.15
CA GLY A 362 13.74 -0.03 16.75
C GLY A 362 12.45 -0.07 15.91
N ALA A 363 11.28 0.28 16.47
CA ALA A 363 10.06 0.41 15.70
C ALA A 363 9.94 1.79 15.04
N TYR A 364 9.22 1.83 13.93
CA TYR A 364 8.69 3.06 13.37
C TYR A 364 7.27 3.27 13.89
N MET A 365 6.97 4.45 14.40
CA MET A 365 5.65 4.84 14.91
C MET A 365 5.04 5.94 14.03
N GLY A 366 3.85 5.68 13.48
CA GLY A 366 3.03 6.69 12.84
C GLY A 366 2.33 7.62 13.83
N ALA A 367 1.97 8.82 13.40
CA ALA A 367 1.17 9.75 14.22
C ALA A 367 -0.25 9.23 14.46
N ASP A 368 -0.66 8.20 13.74
CA ASP A 368 -1.92 7.46 13.90
C ASP A 368 -1.89 6.41 15.04
N GLY A 369 -0.76 6.27 15.73
CA GLY A 369 -0.59 5.32 16.81
C GLY A 369 -0.35 3.86 16.38
N ILE A 370 -0.09 3.65 15.09
CA ILE A 370 0.29 2.36 14.53
C ILE A 370 1.80 2.30 14.38
N PHE A 371 2.43 1.21 14.83
CA PHE A 371 3.85 1.02 14.67
C PHE A 371 4.21 -0.23 13.86
N ILE A 372 5.39 -0.18 13.23
CA ILE A 372 6.00 -1.27 12.45
C ILE A 372 7.34 -1.64 13.06
N ARG A 373 7.52 -2.93 13.32
CA ARG A 373 8.77 -3.47 13.86
C ARG A 373 9.22 -4.71 13.11
#